data_c09d8106b433da12c85563229f42da43
#
_entry.id   c09d8106b433da12c85563229f42da43
#
_cell.length_a   1.000
_cell.length_b   1.000
_cell.length_c   1.000
_cell.angle_alpha   90.00
_cell.angle_beta   90.00
_cell.angle_gamma   90.00
#
_symmetry.space_group_name_H-M   'P 1'
#
loop_
_entity.id
_entity.type
_entity.pdbx_description
1 polymer ?
#
loop_
_entity_poly.entity_id
_entity_poly.type
_entity_poly.pdbx_seq_one_letter_code
_entity_poly.pdbx_strand_id
1 'polypeptide(L)'
;MTTITTRMVEYPADNLTMIGHLSLPSGTGRRPAVLIGPEGVGLSDVERRRADALAELGYVALAFDLHGGRYLADPEEMLARCLPLLSDPDRMRGIGHAALDVLRAEPRADPDRTAAVGYGTGGAIALELGRDGVDLRAIGTVNALTTGRPGEAARIRCPVWAGVGSEDPIMPPAQRDAFAAEMEAAGVDWRLVVYGGAQHAFHHPSVDHTVRPGVGHHPRHAERAWRDVVALLAECLPVTD
;
A
#
# COMPACT_ATOMS: atom_id res chain seq x y z
N MET A 1 1.22 0.24 26.30
CA MET A 1 0.51 0.37 25.00
C MET A 1 0.17 1.83 24.84
N THR A 2 0.56 2.43 23.74
CA THR A 2 0.19 3.81 23.40
C THR A 2 -1.30 3.85 23.10
N THR A 3 -2.04 4.77 23.69
CA THR A 3 -3.48 4.89 23.44
C THR A 3 -3.68 5.46 22.04
N ILE A 4 -4.36 4.75 21.16
CA ILE A 4 -4.75 5.22 19.83
C ILE A 4 -6.25 5.50 19.77
N THR A 5 -6.67 6.30 18.80
CA THR A 5 -8.09 6.52 18.48
C THR A 5 -8.36 6.12 17.05
N THR A 6 -9.41 5.35 16.84
CA THR A 6 -9.77 4.88 15.49
C THR A 6 -11.19 5.31 15.11
N ARG A 7 -11.42 5.53 13.83
CA ARG A 7 -12.75 5.80 13.28
C ARG A 7 -12.86 5.40 11.81
N MET A 8 -14.05 5.10 11.37
CA MET A 8 -14.33 4.96 9.95
C MET A 8 -14.51 6.36 9.32
N VAL A 9 -14.07 6.48 8.06
CA VAL A 9 -14.17 7.72 7.28
C VAL A 9 -14.79 7.41 5.93
N GLU A 10 -15.90 8.07 5.62
CA GLU A 10 -16.56 7.96 4.32
C GLU A 10 -16.08 9.06 3.38
N TYR A 11 -15.84 8.71 2.11
CA TYR A 11 -15.43 9.64 1.06
C TYR A 11 -15.80 9.10 -0.32
N PRO A 12 -16.08 9.99 -1.30
CA PRO A 12 -16.41 9.56 -2.64
C PRO A 12 -15.14 9.22 -3.44
N ALA A 13 -15.13 8.07 -4.12
CA ALA A 13 -14.14 7.72 -5.13
C ALA A 13 -14.71 6.65 -6.07
N ASP A 14 -14.31 6.65 -7.35
CA ASP A 14 -14.67 5.61 -8.33
C ASP A 14 -16.19 5.34 -8.42
N ASN A 15 -17.00 6.40 -8.34
CA ASN A 15 -18.48 6.36 -8.27
C ASN A 15 -19.04 5.53 -7.09
N LEU A 16 -18.29 5.34 -6.04
CA LEU A 16 -18.69 4.67 -4.81
C LEU A 16 -18.50 5.59 -3.59
N THR A 17 -19.20 5.30 -2.50
CA THR A 17 -18.84 5.81 -1.20
C THR A 17 -17.85 4.82 -0.57
N MET A 18 -16.60 5.21 -0.51
CA MET A 18 -15.53 4.43 0.12
C MET A 18 -15.59 4.57 1.63
N ILE A 19 -15.18 3.52 2.35
CA ILE A 19 -15.21 3.46 3.82
C ILE A 19 -13.81 3.09 4.33
N GLY A 20 -12.98 4.10 4.59
CA GLY A 20 -11.63 3.92 5.11
C GLY A 20 -11.58 3.76 6.64
N HIS A 21 -10.49 3.22 7.15
CA HIS A 21 -10.17 3.10 8.58
C HIS A 21 -9.04 4.06 8.94
N LEU A 22 -9.35 5.09 9.70
CA LEU A 22 -8.39 6.09 10.18
C LEU A 22 -7.97 5.78 11.60
N SER A 23 -6.66 5.74 11.82
CA SER A 23 -6.03 5.51 13.13
C SER A 23 -5.15 6.71 13.49
N LEU A 24 -5.35 7.23 14.68
CA LEU A 24 -4.68 8.43 15.20
C LEU A 24 -3.82 8.07 16.42
N PRO A 25 -2.57 8.53 16.49
CA PRO A 25 -1.73 8.35 17.67
C PRO A 25 -2.24 9.18 18.85
N SER A 26 -1.74 8.96 20.03
CA SER A 26 -2.01 9.83 21.19
C SER A 26 -1.45 11.26 21.01
N GLY A 27 -1.94 12.21 21.83
CA GLY A 27 -1.52 13.61 21.77
C GLY A 27 -2.33 14.45 20.79
N THR A 28 -1.96 15.71 20.59
CA THR A 28 -2.74 16.70 19.81
C THR A 28 -1.97 17.34 18.65
N GLY A 29 -0.65 17.15 18.57
CA GLY A 29 0.19 17.73 17.51
C GLY A 29 0.00 17.05 16.15
N ARG A 30 0.40 17.75 15.09
CA ARG A 30 0.49 17.16 13.75
C ARG A 30 1.57 16.08 13.72
N ARG A 31 1.31 15.00 13.02
CA ARG A 31 2.18 13.83 12.88
C ARG A 31 2.36 13.46 11.41
N PRO A 32 3.49 12.85 11.06
CA PRO A 32 3.63 12.28 9.73
C PRO A 32 2.51 11.29 9.45
N ALA A 33 2.09 11.21 8.18
CA ALA A 33 0.90 10.46 7.80
C ALA A 33 1.20 9.37 6.79
N VAL A 34 0.51 8.23 6.91
CA VAL A 34 0.71 7.07 6.04
C VAL A 34 -0.62 6.63 5.45
N LEU A 35 -0.69 6.60 4.13
CA LEU A 35 -1.78 5.98 3.37
C LEU A 35 -1.49 4.49 3.22
N ILE A 36 -2.46 3.62 3.54
CA ILE A 36 -2.32 2.17 3.45
C ILE A 36 -3.32 1.61 2.46
N GLY A 37 -2.83 1.02 1.39
CA GLY A 37 -3.64 0.41 0.33
C GLY A 37 -3.88 -1.08 0.55
N PRO A 38 -5.12 -1.55 0.39
CA PRO A 38 -5.47 -2.95 0.61
C PRO A 38 -5.15 -3.86 -0.58
N GLU A 39 -5.22 -5.17 -0.33
CA GLU A 39 -5.25 -6.19 -1.37
C GLU A 39 -6.49 -6.04 -2.27
N GLY A 40 -6.48 -6.73 -3.41
CA GLY A 40 -7.60 -6.74 -4.36
C GLY A 40 -8.95 -7.16 -3.79
N VAL A 41 -8.97 -7.87 -2.68
CA VAL A 41 -10.20 -8.24 -1.94
C VAL A 41 -10.87 -7.05 -1.22
N GLY A 42 -10.16 -5.92 -1.11
CA GLY A 42 -10.65 -4.74 -0.39
C GLY A 42 -10.13 -4.63 1.04
N LEU A 43 -10.59 -3.60 1.75
CA LEU A 43 -10.13 -3.29 3.09
C LEU A 43 -10.51 -4.38 4.09
N SER A 44 -9.48 -5.07 4.61
CA SER A 44 -9.61 -6.15 5.58
C SER A 44 -9.09 -5.75 6.98
N ASP A 45 -9.22 -6.67 7.93
CA ASP A 45 -8.64 -6.49 9.26
C ASP A 45 -7.10 -6.46 9.26
N VAL A 46 -6.47 -6.92 8.18
CA VAL A 46 -5.01 -6.86 8.04
C VAL A 46 -4.55 -5.42 7.93
N GLU A 47 -5.12 -4.67 6.99
CA GLU A 47 -4.76 -3.28 6.76
C GLU A 47 -5.22 -2.38 7.92
N ARG A 48 -6.38 -2.67 8.53
CA ARG A 48 -6.83 -1.97 9.75
C ARG A 48 -5.82 -2.12 10.88
N ARG A 49 -5.39 -3.36 11.17
CA ARG A 49 -4.35 -3.61 12.19
C ARG A 49 -3.01 -2.98 11.85
N ARG A 50 -2.64 -2.87 10.56
CA ARG A 50 -1.43 -2.15 10.13
C ARG A 50 -1.55 -0.65 10.39
N ALA A 51 -2.72 -0.07 10.12
CA ALA A 51 -3.00 1.33 10.44
C ALA A 51 -2.91 1.58 11.95
N ASP A 52 -3.50 0.70 12.76
CA ASP A 52 -3.43 0.78 14.22
C ASP A 52 -1.98 0.67 14.72
N ALA A 53 -1.21 -0.28 14.20
CA ALA A 53 0.20 -0.44 14.55
C ALA A 53 1.05 0.79 14.16
N LEU A 54 0.79 1.43 13.02
CA LEU A 54 1.46 2.68 12.66
C LEU A 54 1.05 3.83 13.59
N ALA A 55 -0.21 3.89 14.02
CA ALA A 55 -0.65 4.88 14.99
C ALA A 55 0.01 4.68 16.36
N GLU A 56 0.23 3.44 16.80
CA GLU A 56 1.01 3.14 18.01
C GLU A 56 2.47 3.60 17.89
N LEU A 57 3.04 3.63 16.68
CA LEU A 57 4.36 4.17 16.37
C LEU A 57 4.38 5.71 16.19
N GLY A 58 3.23 6.37 16.27
CA GLY A 58 3.13 7.84 16.22
C GLY A 58 2.74 8.44 14.86
N TYR A 59 2.38 7.63 13.88
CA TYR A 59 1.86 8.10 12.59
C TYR A 59 0.34 8.33 12.63
N VAL A 60 -0.16 9.25 11.85
CA VAL A 60 -1.56 9.24 11.41
C VAL A 60 -1.66 8.26 10.27
N ALA A 61 -2.55 7.27 10.34
CA ALA A 61 -2.64 6.22 9.32
C ALA A 61 -4.07 6.07 8.79
N LEU A 62 -4.24 6.08 7.48
CA LEU A 62 -5.51 5.80 6.81
C LEU A 62 -5.38 4.55 5.96
N ALA A 63 -6.04 3.46 6.36
CA ALA A 63 -6.26 2.32 5.49
C ALA A 63 -7.47 2.61 4.60
N PHE A 64 -7.24 2.75 3.28
CA PHE A 64 -8.27 3.15 2.36
C PHE A 64 -9.07 1.94 1.81
N ASP A 65 -10.22 2.23 1.22
CA ASP A 65 -11.13 1.23 0.65
C ASP A 65 -11.07 1.23 -0.89
N LEU A 66 -11.45 0.09 -1.49
CA LEU A 66 -11.49 -0.10 -2.95
C LEU A 66 -12.90 -0.41 -3.48
N HIS A 67 -13.81 -0.82 -2.60
CA HIS A 67 -15.04 -1.47 -3.05
C HIS A 67 -16.31 -0.97 -2.34
N GLY A 68 -16.30 0.24 -1.77
CA GLY A 68 -17.45 0.81 -1.06
C GLY A 68 -17.81 0.03 0.21
N GLY A 69 -16.79 -0.30 1.02
CA GLY A 69 -16.94 -1.05 2.25
C GLY A 69 -17.15 -2.56 2.08
N ARG A 70 -17.08 -3.08 0.86
CA ARG A 70 -17.22 -4.51 0.57
C ARG A 70 -15.89 -5.24 0.65
N TYR A 71 -15.91 -6.43 1.25
CA TYR A 71 -14.83 -7.41 1.15
C TYR A 71 -15.22 -8.48 0.12
N LEU A 72 -14.41 -8.66 -0.91
CA LEU A 72 -14.68 -9.57 -2.03
C LEU A 72 -14.07 -10.95 -1.74
N ALA A 73 -14.83 -11.80 -1.07
CA ALA A 73 -14.38 -13.14 -0.71
C ALA A 73 -14.39 -14.11 -1.93
N ASP A 74 -15.25 -13.85 -2.92
CA ASP A 74 -15.29 -14.63 -4.15
C ASP A 74 -14.15 -14.21 -5.08
N PRO A 75 -13.24 -15.14 -5.44
CA PRO A 75 -12.12 -14.85 -6.34
C PRO A 75 -12.54 -14.38 -7.74
N GLU A 76 -13.65 -14.89 -8.30
CA GLU A 76 -14.11 -14.46 -9.62
C GLU A 76 -14.62 -13.02 -9.58
N GLU A 77 -15.43 -12.68 -8.58
CA GLU A 77 -15.86 -11.30 -8.38
C GLU A 77 -14.69 -10.35 -8.13
N MET A 78 -13.73 -10.75 -7.30
CA MET A 78 -12.54 -9.98 -7.03
C MET A 78 -11.74 -9.71 -8.30
N LEU A 79 -11.46 -10.73 -9.11
CA LEU A 79 -10.74 -10.58 -10.37
C LEU A 79 -11.51 -9.71 -11.37
N ALA A 80 -12.84 -9.89 -11.49
CA ALA A 80 -13.67 -9.08 -12.37
C ALA A 80 -13.64 -7.59 -12.03
N ARG A 81 -13.41 -7.22 -10.76
CA ARG A 81 -13.28 -5.82 -10.33
C ARG A 81 -11.84 -5.30 -10.40
N CYS A 82 -10.86 -6.12 -10.04
CA CYS A 82 -9.48 -5.68 -9.93
C CYS A 82 -8.75 -5.63 -11.27
N LEU A 83 -8.99 -6.56 -12.20
CA LEU A 83 -8.28 -6.55 -13.48
C LEU A 83 -8.55 -5.28 -14.33
N PRO A 84 -9.80 -4.81 -14.48
CA PRO A 84 -10.06 -3.53 -15.14
C PRO A 84 -9.41 -2.35 -14.41
N LEU A 85 -9.41 -2.35 -13.07
CA LEU A 85 -8.76 -1.30 -12.28
C LEU A 85 -7.24 -1.28 -12.50
N LEU A 86 -6.58 -2.43 -12.43
CA LEU A 86 -5.12 -2.55 -12.63
C LEU A 86 -4.68 -2.21 -14.06
N SER A 87 -5.61 -2.27 -15.02
CA SER A 87 -5.38 -1.90 -16.42
C SER A 87 -5.66 -0.41 -16.69
N ASP A 88 -6.12 0.35 -15.71
CA ASP A 88 -6.49 1.76 -15.82
C ASP A 88 -5.72 2.61 -14.78
N PRO A 89 -4.50 3.07 -15.12
CA PRO A 89 -3.71 3.91 -14.22
C PRO A 89 -4.43 5.18 -13.76
N ASP A 90 -5.21 5.81 -14.63
CA ASP A 90 -5.89 7.06 -14.28
C ASP A 90 -6.99 6.82 -13.24
N ARG A 91 -7.69 5.69 -13.34
CA ARG A 91 -8.66 5.26 -12.33
C ARG A 91 -7.99 4.90 -11.00
N MET A 92 -6.86 4.20 -11.04
CA MET A 92 -6.05 3.92 -9.82
C MET A 92 -5.61 5.22 -9.15
N ARG A 93 -5.12 6.19 -9.93
CA ARG A 93 -4.73 7.52 -9.42
C ARG A 93 -5.91 8.24 -8.80
N GLY A 94 -7.08 8.24 -9.44
CA GLY A 94 -8.30 8.86 -8.90
C GLY A 94 -8.68 8.31 -7.53
N ILE A 95 -8.63 6.98 -7.33
CA ILE A 95 -8.88 6.35 -6.02
C ILE A 95 -7.81 6.75 -5.01
N GLY A 96 -6.54 6.71 -5.40
CA GLY A 96 -5.41 7.06 -4.56
C GLY A 96 -5.45 8.52 -4.09
N HIS A 97 -5.73 9.46 -5.00
CA HIS A 97 -5.87 10.89 -4.68
C HIS A 97 -7.02 11.13 -3.71
N ALA A 98 -8.21 10.57 -3.97
CA ALA A 98 -9.36 10.75 -3.08
C ALA A 98 -9.04 10.29 -1.64
N ALA A 99 -8.37 9.16 -1.48
CA ALA A 99 -7.96 8.67 -0.17
C ALA A 99 -6.85 9.54 0.47
N LEU A 100 -5.88 10.00 -0.34
CA LEU A 100 -4.80 10.87 0.12
C LEU A 100 -5.32 12.24 0.56
N ASP A 101 -6.30 12.80 -0.13
CA ASP A 101 -6.94 14.07 0.21
C ASP A 101 -7.64 13.96 1.59
N VAL A 102 -8.33 12.85 1.85
CA VAL A 102 -8.93 12.57 3.17
C VAL A 102 -7.85 12.51 4.26
N LEU A 103 -6.75 11.81 4.00
CA LEU A 103 -5.64 11.72 4.95
C LEU A 103 -5.01 13.09 5.21
N ARG A 104 -4.75 13.89 4.17
CA ARG A 104 -4.14 15.22 4.29
C ARG A 104 -5.06 16.26 4.91
N ALA A 105 -6.39 16.07 4.79
CA ALA A 105 -7.39 16.92 5.43
C ALA A 105 -7.57 16.62 6.93
N GLU A 106 -7.04 15.50 7.44
CA GLU A 106 -7.07 15.21 8.88
C GLU A 106 -6.24 16.25 9.63
N PRO A 107 -6.81 16.99 10.59
CA PRO A 107 -6.12 18.09 11.29
C PRO A 107 -4.81 17.66 11.97
N ARG A 108 -4.69 16.40 12.33
CA ARG A 108 -3.52 15.82 12.99
C ARG A 108 -2.48 15.27 12.01
N ALA A 109 -2.81 15.15 10.74
CA ALA A 109 -1.85 14.79 9.69
C ALA A 109 -1.02 16.00 9.30
N ASP A 110 0.28 15.78 9.07
CA ASP A 110 1.14 16.73 8.39
C ASP A 110 1.06 16.45 6.87
N PRO A 111 0.41 17.32 6.09
CA PRO A 111 0.19 17.07 4.67
C PRO A 111 1.48 17.04 3.84
N ASP A 112 2.55 17.68 4.32
CA ASP A 112 3.86 17.72 3.66
C ASP A 112 4.75 16.54 4.04
N ARG A 113 4.30 15.73 4.99
CA ARG A 113 5.01 14.55 5.50
C ARG A 113 4.14 13.31 5.35
N THR A 114 3.90 12.91 4.09
CA THR A 114 3.05 11.76 3.75
C THR A 114 3.84 10.67 3.05
N ALA A 115 3.52 9.41 3.34
CA ALA A 115 4.00 8.23 2.63
C ALA A 115 2.82 7.35 2.20
N ALA A 116 3.05 6.50 1.21
CA ALA A 116 2.07 5.51 0.77
C ALA A 116 2.66 4.09 0.87
N VAL A 117 1.91 3.19 1.49
CA VAL A 117 2.25 1.76 1.58
C VAL A 117 1.06 0.97 1.05
N GLY A 118 1.28 -0.08 0.30
CA GLY A 118 0.15 -0.86 -0.20
C GLY A 118 0.48 -2.32 -0.44
N TYR A 119 -0.58 -3.11 -0.48
CA TYR A 119 -0.56 -4.54 -0.67
C TYR A 119 -1.32 -4.89 -1.95
N GLY A 120 -0.75 -5.69 -2.85
CA GLY A 120 -1.38 -6.04 -4.12
C GLY A 120 -1.91 -4.81 -4.88
N THR A 121 -3.21 -4.71 -5.10
CA THR A 121 -3.86 -3.59 -5.80
C THR A 121 -3.57 -2.24 -5.13
N GLY A 122 -3.59 -2.18 -3.80
CA GLY A 122 -3.23 -0.96 -3.06
C GLY A 122 -1.76 -0.57 -3.22
N GLY A 123 -0.86 -1.54 -3.40
CA GLY A 123 0.54 -1.30 -3.74
C GLY A 123 0.71 -0.72 -5.15
N ALA A 124 -0.07 -1.21 -6.12
CA ALA A 124 -0.11 -0.64 -7.46
C ALA A 124 -0.59 0.83 -7.43
N ILE A 125 -1.63 1.14 -6.64
CA ILE A 125 -2.12 2.51 -6.45
C ILE A 125 -1.04 3.40 -5.82
N ALA A 126 -0.30 2.91 -4.82
CA ALA A 126 0.80 3.66 -4.20
C ALA A 126 1.90 4.02 -5.22
N LEU A 127 2.27 3.08 -6.11
CA LEU A 127 3.20 3.33 -7.21
C LEU A 127 2.64 4.35 -8.21
N GLU A 128 1.36 4.24 -8.55
CA GLU A 128 0.71 5.17 -9.49
C GLU A 128 0.62 6.60 -8.92
N LEU A 129 0.42 6.78 -7.61
CA LEU A 129 0.53 8.11 -7.00
C LEU A 129 1.93 8.70 -7.18
N GLY A 130 2.98 7.91 -7.00
CA GLY A 130 4.35 8.34 -7.25
C GLY A 130 4.60 8.70 -8.71
N ARG A 131 4.15 7.86 -9.66
CA ARG A 131 4.24 8.09 -11.11
C ARG A 131 3.44 9.31 -11.57
N ASP A 132 2.39 9.66 -10.87
CA ASP A 132 1.64 10.89 -11.10
C ASP A 132 2.34 12.14 -10.54
N GLY A 133 3.44 11.96 -9.80
CA GLY A 133 4.26 13.04 -9.27
C GLY A 133 3.78 13.59 -7.91
N VAL A 134 2.96 12.82 -7.21
CA VAL A 134 2.55 13.18 -5.83
C VAL A 134 3.79 13.31 -4.96
N ASP A 135 3.86 14.39 -4.18
CA ASP A 135 4.93 14.58 -3.19
C ASP A 135 4.72 13.64 -2.00
N LEU A 136 5.39 12.49 -2.08
CA LEU A 136 5.45 11.48 -1.04
C LEU A 136 6.87 11.40 -0.50
N ARG A 137 7.02 11.01 0.76
CA ARG A 137 8.31 10.80 1.41
C ARG A 137 8.85 9.38 1.24
N ALA A 138 7.96 8.42 1.01
CA ALA A 138 8.31 7.04 0.70
C ALA A 138 7.14 6.31 0.04
N ILE A 139 7.46 5.30 -0.75
CA ILE A 139 6.49 4.33 -1.28
C ILE A 139 6.95 2.94 -0.88
N GLY A 140 6.08 2.17 -0.21
CA GLY A 140 6.28 0.77 0.12
C GLY A 140 5.26 -0.12 -0.58
N THR A 141 5.68 -1.19 -1.25
CA THR A 141 4.75 -2.14 -1.87
C THR A 141 5.04 -3.57 -1.49
N VAL A 142 3.99 -4.35 -1.26
CA VAL A 142 4.09 -5.79 -1.04
C VAL A 142 3.23 -6.51 -2.08
N ASN A 143 3.82 -7.45 -2.81
CA ASN A 143 3.19 -8.19 -3.90
C ASN A 143 2.62 -7.29 -5.02
N ALA A 144 3.28 -6.15 -5.29
CA ALA A 144 2.90 -5.24 -6.36
C ALA A 144 4.15 -4.70 -7.06
N LEU A 145 4.40 -5.15 -8.27
CA LEU A 145 5.47 -4.69 -9.14
C LEU A 145 4.89 -4.29 -10.51
N THR A 146 3.97 -3.32 -10.50
CA THR A 146 3.44 -2.79 -11.76
C THR A 146 4.48 -1.90 -12.43
N THR A 147 4.52 -1.92 -13.75
CA THR A 147 5.25 -0.94 -14.55
C THR A 147 4.31 0.16 -15.02
N GLY A 148 4.80 1.39 -15.04
CA GLY A 148 4.02 2.54 -15.47
C GLY A 148 4.07 2.76 -16.98
N ARG A 149 3.41 3.83 -17.42
CA ARG A 149 3.57 4.32 -18.79
C ARG A 149 5.01 4.86 -18.99
N PRO A 150 5.56 4.78 -20.21
CA PRO A 150 6.94 5.23 -20.47
C PRO A 150 7.22 6.65 -19.96
N GLY A 151 8.29 6.79 -19.17
CA GLY A 151 8.75 8.07 -18.62
C GLY A 151 8.02 8.57 -17.37
N GLU A 152 6.93 7.95 -16.93
CA GLU A 152 6.21 8.41 -15.73
C GLU A 152 6.97 8.15 -14.43
N ALA A 153 7.76 7.08 -14.35
CA ALA A 153 8.57 6.80 -13.16
C ALA A 153 9.56 7.93 -12.82
N ALA A 154 9.99 8.74 -13.80
CA ALA A 154 10.84 9.91 -13.56
C ALA A 154 10.18 11.01 -12.71
N ARG A 155 8.87 10.92 -12.44
CA ARG A 155 8.16 11.81 -11.53
C ARG A 155 8.21 11.34 -10.06
N ILE A 156 8.61 10.09 -9.82
CA ILE A 156 8.79 9.56 -8.45
C ILE A 156 9.99 10.27 -7.82
N ARG A 157 9.79 10.94 -6.70
CA ARG A 157 10.82 11.78 -6.03
C ARG A 157 11.22 11.26 -4.66
N CYS A 158 10.75 10.09 -4.28
CA CYS A 158 11.01 9.49 -2.98
C CYS A 158 11.56 8.08 -3.12
N PRO A 159 12.20 7.54 -2.07
CA PRO A 159 12.58 6.14 -2.04
C PRO A 159 11.39 5.19 -2.23
N VAL A 160 11.63 4.12 -3.01
CA VAL A 160 10.67 3.05 -3.26
C VAL A 160 11.21 1.74 -2.70
N TRP A 161 10.46 1.10 -1.84
CA TRP A 161 10.73 -0.26 -1.38
C TRP A 161 9.64 -1.21 -1.89
N ALA A 162 10.06 -2.35 -2.44
CA ALA A 162 9.15 -3.38 -2.92
C ALA A 162 9.53 -4.75 -2.35
N GLY A 163 8.54 -5.48 -1.84
CA GLY A 163 8.72 -6.83 -1.32
C GLY A 163 7.86 -7.84 -2.08
N VAL A 164 8.46 -8.93 -2.57
CA VAL A 164 7.75 -9.98 -3.32
C VAL A 164 8.18 -11.38 -2.90
N GLY A 165 7.32 -12.35 -3.10
CA GLY A 165 7.66 -13.76 -2.93
C GLY A 165 8.46 -14.30 -4.12
N SER A 166 9.45 -15.20 -3.88
CA SER A 166 10.19 -15.82 -4.97
C SER A 166 9.33 -16.77 -5.82
N GLU A 167 8.28 -17.33 -5.21
CA GLU A 167 7.32 -18.26 -5.83
C GLU A 167 5.98 -17.59 -6.15
N ASP A 168 5.95 -16.26 -6.23
CA ASP A 168 4.78 -15.49 -6.63
C ASP A 168 4.56 -15.61 -8.15
N PRO A 169 3.48 -16.28 -8.61
CA PRO A 169 3.24 -16.47 -10.05
C PRO A 169 2.74 -15.19 -10.74
N ILE A 170 2.28 -14.20 -9.97
CA ILE A 170 1.81 -12.91 -10.48
C ILE A 170 2.99 -11.95 -10.65
N MET A 171 4.07 -12.12 -9.86
CA MET A 171 5.29 -11.34 -9.91
C MET A 171 6.49 -12.21 -10.35
N PRO A 172 6.45 -12.81 -11.56
CA PRO A 172 7.53 -13.68 -12.04
C PRO A 172 8.84 -12.91 -12.24
N PRO A 173 9.99 -13.58 -12.43
CA PRO A 173 11.27 -12.92 -12.65
C PRO A 173 11.23 -11.80 -13.70
N ALA A 174 10.59 -12.02 -14.84
CA ALA A 174 10.47 -11.01 -15.88
C ALA A 174 9.77 -9.72 -15.42
N GLN A 175 8.76 -9.83 -14.53
CA GLN A 175 8.10 -8.66 -13.96
C GLN A 175 9.00 -7.91 -12.98
N ARG A 176 9.81 -8.65 -12.21
CA ARG A 176 10.81 -8.05 -11.29
C ARG A 176 11.91 -7.32 -12.06
N ASP A 177 12.37 -7.91 -13.15
CA ASP A 177 13.39 -7.30 -14.02
C ASP A 177 12.85 -6.04 -14.71
N ALA A 178 11.58 -6.08 -15.17
CA ALA A 178 10.92 -4.92 -15.78
C ALA A 178 10.76 -3.76 -14.78
N PHE A 179 10.32 -4.06 -13.55
CA PHE A 179 10.23 -3.07 -12.48
C PHE A 179 11.60 -2.46 -12.15
N ALA A 180 12.63 -3.31 -11.98
CA ALA A 180 13.98 -2.85 -11.69
C ALA A 180 14.53 -1.95 -12.80
N ALA A 181 14.34 -2.33 -14.07
CA ALA A 181 14.76 -1.55 -15.22
C ALA A 181 14.04 -0.19 -15.31
N GLU A 182 12.75 -0.14 -15.00
CA GLU A 182 11.99 1.10 -14.95
C GLU A 182 12.52 2.05 -13.87
N MET A 183 12.72 1.57 -12.64
CA MET A 183 13.22 2.38 -11.52
C MET A 183 14.64 2.88 -11.78
N GLU A 184 15.51 2.02 -12.30
CA GLU A 184 16.89 2.36 -12.66
C GLU A 184 16.95 3.42 -13.75
N ALA A 185 16.19 3.23 -14.83
CA ALA A 185 16.16 4.19 -15.95
C ALA A 185 15.60 5.56 -15.54
N ALA A 186 14.75 5.60 -14.51
CA ALA A 186 14.17 6.82 -13.96
C ALA A 186 15.04 7.50 -12.89
N GLY A 187 16.14 6.85 -12.45
CA GLY A 187 17.01 7.36 -11.39
C GLY A 187 16.35 7.40 -10.01
N VAL A 188 15.35 6.55 -9.78
CA VAL A 188 14.67 6.44 -8.48
C VAL A 188 15.58 5.74 -7.48
N ASP A 189 15.58 6.18 -6.22
CA ASP A 189 16.14 5.39 -5.12
C ASP A 189 15.21 4.23 -4.81
N TRP A 190 15.62 3.00 -5.11
CA TRP A 190 14.73 1.83 -4.99
C TRP A 190 15.41 0.61 -4.38
N ARG A 191 14.62 -0.22 -3.71
CA ARG A 191 15.03 -1.51 -3.17
C ARG A 191 13.97 -2.56 -3.49
N LEU A 192 14.39 -3.72 -4.01
CA LEU A 192 13.53 -4.88 -4.24
C LEU A 192 14.01 -6.06 -3.37
N VAL A 193 13.14 -6.51 -2.49
CA VAL A 193 13.39 -7.67 -1.62
C VAL A 193 12.59 -8.86 -2.11
N VAL A 194 13.28 -9.96 -2.42
CA VAL A 194 12.67 -11.22 -2.83
C VAL A 194 12.75 -12.22 -1.68
N TYR A 195 11.59 -12.59 -1.13
CA TYR A 195 11.48 -13.54 -0.04
C TYR A 195 11.43 -14.97 -0.54
N GLY A 196 12.49 -15.76 -0.28
CA GLY A 196 12.65 -17.13 -0.78
C GLY A 196 11.54 -18.07 -0.27
N GLY A 197 10.87 -18.78 -1.19
CA GLY A 197 9.78 -19.71 -0.90
C GLY A 197 8.43 -19.05 -0.57
N ALA A 198 8.35 -17.72 -0.53
CA ALA A 198 7.08 -17.03 -0.35
C ALA A 198 6.31 -16.95 -1.66
N GLN A 199 4.99 -17.09 -1.57
CA GLN A 199 4.03 -17.02 -2.66
C GLN A 199 3.34 -15.65 -2.71
N HIS A 200 2.38 -15.44 -3.62
CA HIS A 200 1.55 -14.23 -3.65
C HIS A 200 0.75 -14.09 -2.35
N ALA A 201 0.49 -12.86 -1.91
CA ALA A 201 -0.22 -12.54 -0.66
C ALA A 201 0.40 -13.20 0.61
N PHE A 202 1.71 -13.46 0.63
CA PHE A 202 2.39 -14.10 1.74
C PHE A 202 2.23 -13.36 3.08
N HIS A 203 1.92 -12.09 3.05
CA HIS A 203 1.70 -11.24 4.23
C HIS A 203 0.31 -11.40 4.84
N HIS A 204 -0.65 -12.02 4.14
CA HIS A 204 -2.06 -12.05 4.54
C HIS A 204 -2.40 -13.35 5.30
N PRO A 205 -2.67 -13.31 6.61
CA PRO A 205 -2.81 -14.50 7.44
C PRO A 205 -4.04 -15.37 7.13
N SER A 206 -5.06 -14.80 6.46
CA SER A 206 -6.28 -15.52 6.09
C SER A 206 -6.20 -16.20 4.72
N VAL A 207 -5.05 -16.09 4.02
CA VAL A 207 -4.87 -16.70 2.72
C VAL A 207 -4.27 -18.09 2.89
N ASP A 208 -4.99 -19.10 2.37
CA ASP A 208 -4.60 -20.50 2.43
C ASP A 208 -4.16 -20.98 1.05
N HIS A 209 -2.95 -21.48 0.95
CA HIS A 209 -2.37 -22.06 -0.26
C HIS A 209 -3.14 -23.31 -0.79
N THR A 210 -3.97 -23.96 0.04
CA THR A 210 -4.80 -25.09 -0.38
C THR A 210 -5.97 -24.64 -1.25
N VAL A 211 -6.38 -23.37 -1.15
CA VAL A 211 -7.51 -22.82 -1.91
C VAL A 211 -7.08 -22.35 -3.31
N ARG A 212 -5.86 -21.78 -3.41
CA ARG A 212 -5.34 -21.28 -4.69
C ARG A 212 -3.83 -21.53 -4.79
N PRO A 213 -3.37 -22.33 -5.77
CA PRO A 213 -1.95 -22.55 -6.01
C PRO A 213 -1.19 -21.23 -6.27
N GLY A 214 -0.02 -21.08 -5.65
CA GLY A 214 0.81 -19.88 -5.80
C GLY A 214 0.39 -18.68 -4.95
N VAL A 215 -0.64 -18.85 -4.11
CA VAL A 215 -1.09 -17.84 -3.15
C VAL A 215 -1.09 -18.45 -1.75
N GLY A 216 -0.42 -17.82 -0.78
CA GLY A 216 -0.35 -18.44 0.54
C GLY A 216 0.42 -17.64 1.58
N HIS A 217 -0.07 -17.65 2.81
CA HIS A 217 0.55 -16.97 3.94
C HIS A 217 1.90 -17.60 4.32
N HIS A 218 2.89 -16.74 4.57
CA HIS A 218 4.20 -17.14 5.09
C HIS A 218 4.54 -16.29 6.32
N PRO A 219 4.26 -16.76 7.56
CA PRO A 219 4.32 -15.94 8.78
C PRO A 219 5.63 -15.21 8.98
N ARG A 220 6.77 -15.92 8.79
CA ARG A 220 8.11 -15.33 8.96
C ARG A 220 8.38 -14.20 7.97
N HIS A 221 7.99 -14.36 6.70
CA HIS A 221 8.22 -13.35 5.69
C HIS A 221 7.22 -12.20 5.78
N ALA A 222 5.99 -12.46 6.22
CA ALA A 222 5.01 -11.43 6.55
C ALA A 222 5.55 -10.46 7.61
N GLU A 223 6.16 -11.01 8.67
CA GLU A 223 6.78 -10.21 9.72
C GLU A 223 8.03 -9.46 9.24
N ARG A 224 8.87 -10.09 8.40
CA ARG A 224 10.05 -9.43 7.82
C ARG A 224 9.64 -8.26 6.92
N ALA A 225 8.70 -8.48 6.01
CA ALA A 225 8.20 -7.43 5.13
C ALA A 225 7.59 -6.26 5.92
N TRP A 226 6.86 -6.56 7.00
CA TRP A 226 6.36 -5.51 7.89
C TRP A 226 7.47 -4.71 8.56
N ARG A 227 8.52 -5.37 9.07
CA ARG A 227 9.68 -4.66 9.64
C ARG A 227 10.41 -3.81 8.61
N ASP A 228 10.52 -4.29 7.37
CA ASP A 228 11.15 -3.54 6.28
C ASP A 228 10.33 -2.29 5.93
N VAL A 229 8.99 -2.39 5.90
CA VAL A 229 8.08 -1.23 5.72
C VAL A 229 8.24 -0.22 6.87
N VAL A 230 8.25 -0.69 8.12
CA VAL A 230 8.45 0.20 9.29
C VAL A 230 9.83 0.87 9.24
N ALA A 231 10.87 0.14 8.82
CA ALA A 231 12.21 0.70 8.67
C ALA A 231 12.27 1.78 7.57
N LEU A 232 11.62 1.56 6.43
CA LEU A 232 11.49 2.56 5.37
C LEU A 232 10.80 3.84 5.90
N LEU A 233 9.70 3.69 6.62
CA LEU A 233 8.99 4.82 7.19
C LEU A 233 9.83 5.56 8.24
N ALA A 234 10.55 4.83 9.10
CA ALA A 234 11.44 5.46 10.09
C ALA A 234 12.60 6.23 9.44
N GLU A 235 13.12 5.75 8.32
CA GLU A 235 14.18 6.38 7.53
C GLU A 235 13.69 7.66 6.84
N CYS A 236 12.55 7.58 6.14
CA CYS A 236 12.10 8.64 5.23
C CYS A 236 11.06 9.59 5.87
N LEU A 237 10.42 9.16 6.93
CA LEU A 237 9.30 9.85 7.58
C LEU A 237 9.41 9.75 9.12
N PRO A 238 10.54 10.17 9.73
CA PRO A 238 10.76 9.98 11.16
C PRO A 238 9.69 10.69 11.99
N VAL A 239 9.19 10.00 13.03
CA VAL A 239 8.30 10.61 14.03
C VAL A 239 9.20 11.39 14.99
N THR A 240 9.03 12.71 15.01
CA THR A 240 9.67 13.61 15.98
C THR A 240 8.67 14.02 17.05
N ASP A 241 9.12 14.12 18.28
CA ASP A 241 8.31 14.56 19.43
C ASP A 241 7.74 15.97 19.27
#